data_3014a76c818b431f8fef421d001cc3fa
#
_entry.id   3014a76c818b431f8fef421d001cc3fa
#
_cell.length_a   1.000
_cell.length_b   1.000
_cell.length_c   1.000
_cell.angle_alpha   90.00
_cell.angle_beta   90.00
_cell.angle_gamma   90.00
#
_symmetry.space_group_name_H-M   'P 1'
#
loop_
_entity.id
_entity.type
_entity.pdbx_description
1 polymer ?
#
loop_
_entity_poly.entity_id
_entity_poly.type
_entity_poly.pdbx_seq_one_letter_code
_entity_poly.pdbx_strand_id
1 'polypeptide(L)'
;MSINSIENATRYSNELDKMFLQKSATGFFADNALATKFVGAKTVIIPDVDFQGLADYDRETGFTKGAITVSNTSYTMAMDRARSLQIDREDMDETGVANLAGKILGEYVRTKVVPECDAYVLSKLGGLAVTRSNTINGDVNKPFEALCKLINEVQAQVGYDEELVAFVDGYMFAQLQNSDEVSKMITVSDFKQGEISLKVKSINGVAIIPVVSERMKTAYTFGANGFTPAEKSREIYMLLTPKSGAHLVKKTENMRIFTPEQNIDADAYKFDYRIYYDVFVNKSGLDAIWAWVSPEVVITAAPQSIEVTEGAVTESISVTAQSDGQLTYQWYKAENENGTGGVKVKGANSATYALPEDLKAGKHYYYVSVIVNGIAGIKSEIATVTVS
;
A
#
# COMPACT_ATOMS: atom_id res chain seq x y z
N MET A 1 -4.27 -36.77 -28.39
CA MET A 1 -3.13 -35.90 -28.69
C MET A 1 -3.26 -34.64 -27.84
N SER A 2 -2.70 -34.64 -26.63
CA SER A 2 -2.87 -33.52 -25.69
C SER A 2 -1.57 -33.16 -24.96
N ILE A 3 -0.40 -33.43 -25.54
CA ILE A 3 0.90 -33.20 -24.89
C ILE A 3 1.31 -31.72 -25.00
N ASN A 4 0.90 -31.02 -26.07
CA ASN A 4 1.27 -29.63 -26.29
C ASN A 4 0.55 -28.61 -25.39
N SER A 5 -0.59 -28.95 -24.79
CA SER A 5 -1.34 -28.04 -23.94
C SER A 5 -0.72 -27.87 -22.54
N ILE A 6 -0.11 -28.94 -22.00
CA ILE A 6 0.53 -28.91 -20.67
C ILE A 6 1.88 -28.19 -20.73
N GLU A 7 2.69 -28.46 -21.78
CA GLU A 7 3.97 -27.78 -22.00
C GLU A 7 3.77 -26.26 -22.21
N ASN A 8 2.77 -25.89 -23.03
CA ASN A 8 2.45 -24.47 -23.25
C ASN A 8 1.98 -23.80 -21.97
N ALA A 9 1.08 -24.41 -21.19
CA ALA A 9 0.62 -23.84 -19.92
C ALA A 9 1.76 -23.63 -18.92
N THR A 10 2.68 -24.59 -18.80
CA THR A 10 3.86 -24.47 -17.93
C THR A 10 4.83 -23.39 -18.41
N ARG A 11 5.05 -23.28 -19.74
CA ARG A 11 5.90 -22.24 -20.33
C ARG A 11 5.32 -20.84 -20.10
N TYR A 12 4.02 -20.64 -20.32
CA TYR A 12 3.36 -19.36 -20.07
C TYR A 12 3.36 -18.99 -18.58
N SER A 13 3.14 -19.94 -17.67
CA SER A 13 3.23 -19.71 -16.23
C SER A 13 4.60 -19.19 -15.82
N ASN A 14 5.68 -19.80 -16.30
CA ASN A 14 7.05 -19.37 -16.01
C ASN A 14 7.38 -17.98 -16.59
N GLU A 15 6.88 -17.65 -17.79
CA GLU A 15 7.07 -16.33 -18.38
C GLU A 15 6.30 -15.23 -17.61
N LEU A 16 5.09 -15.55 -17.14
CA LEU A 16 4.29 -14.63 -16.34
C LEU A 16 4.88 -14.39 -14.95
N ASP A 17 5.42 -15.43 -14.32
CA ASP A 17 6.10 -15.28 -13.03
C ASP A 17 7.35 -14.39 -13.18
N LYS A 18 8.12 -14.55 -14.25
CA LYS A 18 9.22 -13.63 -14.58
C LYS A 18 8.73 -12.20 -14.80
N MET A 19 7.63 -12.00 -15.53
CA MET A 19 7.03 -10.67 -15.73
C MET A 19 6.53 -10.06 -14.41
N PHE A 20 5.94 -10.87 -13.55
CA PHE A 20 5.52 -10.43 -12.22
C PHE A 20 6.72 -9.94 -11.43
N LEU A 21 7.76 -10.75 -11.28
CA LEU A 21 8.97 -10.40 -10.54
C LEU A 21 9.66 -9.15 -11.09
N GLN A 22 9.71 -8.98 -12.42
CA GLN A 22 10.33 -7.83 -13.06
C GLN A 22 9.58 -6.50 -12.87
N LYS A 23 8.26 -6.54 -12.68
CA LYS A 23 7.40 -5.34 -12.64
C LYS A 23 6.86 -5.03 -11.25
N SER A 24 6.88 -5.99 -10.33
CA SER A 24 6.44 -5.81 -8.95
C SER A 24 7.52 -5.11 -8.13
N ALA A 25 7.11 -4.09 -7.37
CA ALA A 25 7.99 -3.43 -6.41
C ALA A 25 8.35 -4.34 -5.23
N THR A 26 7.44 -5.27 -4.89
CA THR A 26 7.56 -6.16 -3.73
C THR A 26 7.96 -7.59 -4.08
N GLY A 27 8.18 -7.87 -5.39
CA GLY A 27 8.44 -9.23 -5.89
C GLY A 27 9.66 -9.92 -5.29
N PHE A 28 10.67 -9.15 -4.87
CA PHE A 28 11.89 -9.71 -4.26
C PHE A 28 11.63 -10.39 -2.90
N PHE A 29 10.52 -10.10 -2.22
CA PHE A 29 10.14 -10.84 -1.01
C PHE A 29 9.81 -12.31 -1.29
N ALA A 30 9.56 -12.69 -2.54
CA ALA A 30 9.36 -14.07 -2.93
C ALA A 30 10.66 -14.90 -2.88
N ASP A 31 11.83 -14.24 -3.01
CA ASP A 31 13.14 -14.88 -2.92
C ASP A 31 13.51 -15.27 -1.48
N ASN A 32 12.89 -14.62 -0.51
CA ASN A 32 13.04 -14.92 0.91
C ASN A 32 12.22 -16.15 1.30
N ALA A 33 11.96 -17.07 0.38
CA ALA A 33 11.15 -18.25 0.63
C ALA A 33 11.78 -19.07 1.77
N LEU A 34 11.26 -18.88 2.97
CA LEU A 34 11.45 -19.83 4.06
C LEU A 34 11.00 -21.21 3.55
N ALA A 35 11.65 -22.26 4.05
CA ALA A 35 11.18 -23.63 3.84
C ALA A 35 9.78 -23.78 4.49
N THR A 36 8.79 -23.21 3.82
CA THR A 36 7.42 -23.12 4.33
C THR A 36 6.76 -24.47 4.16
N LYS A 37 6.35 -25.05 5.26
CA LYS A 37 5.54 -26.27 5.23
C LYS A 37 4.06 -25.87 5.14
N PHE A 38 3.44 -26.19 4.01
CA PHE A 38 2.00 -26.06 3.87
C PHE A 38 1.29 -27.18 4.64
N VAL A 39 0.37 -26.80 5.52
CA VAL A 39 -0.49 -27.75 6.25
C VAL A 39 -1.93 -27.47 5.86
N GLY A 40 -2.53 -28.43 5.12
CA GLY A 40 -3.87 -28.27 4.58
C GLY A 40 -3.98 -27.25 3.46
N ALA A 41 -5.19 -26.71 3.27
CA ALA A 41 -5.52 -25.85 2.13
C ALA A 41 -5.02 -24.41 2.26
N LYS A 42 -4.97 -23.87 3.49
CA LYS A 42 -4.80 -22.42 3.72
C LYS A 42 -3.71 -22.05 4.72
N THR A 43 -3.09 -23.02 5.40
CA THR A 43 -2.20 -22.75 6.51
C THR A 43 -0.74 -22.96 6.12
N VAL A 44 0.08 -21.99 6.49
CA VAL A 44 1.55 -22.03 6.38
C VAL A 44 2.12 -22.05 7.77
N ILE A 45 3.05 -22.96 8.05
CA ILE A 45 3.76 -23.02 9.32
C ILE A 45 5.16 -22.46 9.10
N ILE A 46 5.49 -21.45 9.90
CA ILE A 46 6.82 -20.85 9.94
C ILE A 46 7.44 -21.18 11.29
N PRO A 47 8.59 -21.91 11.33
CA PRO A 47 9.30 -22.15 12.57
C PRO A 47 9.96 -20.87 13.06
N ASP A 48 9.83 -20.61 14.35
CA ASP A 48 10.50 -19.53 15.06
C ASP A 48 11.39 -20.14 16.15
N VAL A 49 12.65 -19.68 16.23
CA VAL A 49 13.64 -20.19 17.17
C VAL A 49 14.09 -19.07 18.08
N ASP A 50 13.88 -19.25 19.36
CA ASP A 50 14.29 -18.31 20.40
C ASP A 50 15.42 -18.90 21.23
N PHE A 51 16.46 -18.09 21.51
CA PHE A 51 17.65 -18.46 22.24
C PHE A 51 17.76 -17.64 23.50
N GLN A 52 18.16 -18.28 24.59
CA GLN A 52 18.57 -17.54 25.78
C GLN A 52 19.93 -16.89 25.57
N GLY A 53 20.10 -15.68 26.11
CA GLY A 53 21.37 -14.95 26.08
C GLY A 53 22.48 -15.67 26.86
N LEU A 54 23.69 -15.11 26.74
CA LEU A 54 24.84 -15.61 27.53
C LEU A 54 24.61 -15.38 29.02
N ALA A 55 25.09 -16.35 29.81
CA ALA A 55 25.14 -16.26 31.26
C ALA A 55 26.60 -16.31 31.73
N ASP A 56 26.84 -15.87 32.95
CA ASP A 56 28.18 -15.92 33.54
C ASP A 56 28.70 -17.35 33.62
N TYR A 57 29.97 -17.53 33.28
CA TYR A 57 30.67 -18.79 33.43
C TYR A 57 31.21 -18.93 34.84
N ASP A 58 30.79 -19.98 35.54
CA ASP A 58 31.32 -20.33 36.85
C ASP A 58 32.47 -21.35 36.67
N ARG A 59 33.61 -21.07 37.35
CA ARG A 59 34.80 -21.94 37.25
C ARG A 59 34.64 -23.26 38.02
N GLU A 60 33.70 -23.32 38.96
CA GLU A 60 33.46 -24.54 39.76
C GLU A 60 32.34 -25.40 39.11
N THR A 61 31.28 -24.78 38.61
CA THR A 61 30.11 -25.48 38.09
C THR A 61 30.06 -25.54 36.55
N GLY A 62 30.91 -24.76 35.84
CA GLY A 62 31.03 -24.78 34.39
C GLY A 62 30.00 -23.91 33.67
N PHE A 63 29.51 -24.40 32.54
CA PHE A 63 28.55 -23.68 31.70
C PHE A 63 27.14 -23.70 32.27
N THR A 64 26.52 -22.53 32.35
CA THR A 64 25.09 -22.40 32.64
C THR A 64 24.27 -22.97 31.47
N LYS A 65 23.35 -23.90 31.78
CA LYS A 65 22.49 -24.50 30.73
C LYS A 65 21.46 -23.50 30.26
N GLY A 66 21.48 -23.19 28.96
CA GLY A 66 20.46 -22.38 28.28
C GLY A 66 19.40 -23.26 27.60
N ALA A 67 18.21 -22.73 27.44
CA ALA A 67 17.14 -23.36 26.70
C ALA A 67 17.07 -22.80 25.28
N ILE A 68 16.82 -23.67 24.32
CA ILE A 68 16.43 -23.31 22.93
C ILE A 68 14.95 -23.61 22.84
N THR A 69 14.15 -22.58 22.52
CA THR A 69 12.71 -22.76 22.31
C THR A 69 12.42 -22.70 20.82
N VAL A 70 11.93 -23.79 20.26
CA VAL A 70 11.45 -23.85 18.88
C VAL A 70 9.93 -23.80 18.92
N SER A 71 9.35 -22.73 18.39
CA SER A 71 7.90 -22.58 18.27
C SER A 71 7.50 -22.57 16.78
N ASN A 72 6.33 -23.10 16.49
CA ASN A 72 5.75 -23.10 15.15
C ASN A 72 4.58 -22.13 15.13
N THR A 73 4.71 -21.05 14.38
CA THR A 73 3.61 -20.10 14.20
C THR A 73 2.83 -20.45 12.93
N SER A 74 1.52 -20.63 13.11
CA SER A 74 0.60 -20.94 12.01
C SER A 74 0.00 -19.68 11.44
N TYR A 75 0.17 -19.44 10.14
CA TYR A 75 -0.40 -18.32 9.41
C TYR A 75 -1.44 -18.82 8.42
N THR A 76 -2.58 -18.12 8.36
CA THR A 76 -3.63 -18.43 7.38
C THR A 76 -3.51 -17.48 6.21
N MET A 77 -3.38 -18.04 5.00
CA MET A 77 -3.32 -17.25 3.76
C MET A 77 -4.71 -16.65 3.45
N ALA A 78 -4.74 -15.37 3.09
CA ALA A 78 -5.97 -14.61 2.91
C ALA A 78 -6.30 -14.31 1.43
N MET A 79 -5.30 -14.16 0.54
CA MET A 79 -5.49 -13.65 -0.82
C MET A 79 -5.59 -14.77 -1.85
N ASP A 80 -6.82 -15.20 -2.15
CA ASP A 80 -7.13 -16.13 -3.25
C ASP A 80 -7.92 -15.38 -4.32
N ARG A 81 -7.24 -14.99 -5.40
CA ARG A 81 -7.78 -14.12 -6.45
C ARG A 81 -7.80 -14.82 -7.80
N ALA A 82 -8.90 -14.68 -8.52
CA ALA A 82 -9.04 -15.28 -9.83
C ALA A 82 -9.84 -14.39 -10.78
N ARG A 83 -9.58 -14.52 -12.06
CA ARG A 83 -10.35 -13.86 -13.12
C ARG A 83 -10.43 -14.75 -14.36
N SER A 84 -11.60 -14.80 -14.98
CA SER A 84 -11.80 -15.36 -16.31
C SER A 84 -12.01 -14.22 -17.29
N LEU A 85 -11.27 -14.25 -18.39
CA LEU A 85 -11.37 -13.31 -19.51
C LEU A 85 -11.78 -14.09 -20.75
N GLN A 86 -12.65 -13.54 -21.57
CA GLN A 86 -13.07 -14.15 -22.82
C GLN A 86 -12.93 -13.15 -23.97
N ILE A 87 -12.51 -13.63 -25.12
CA ILE A 87 -12.40 -12.85 -26.36
C ILE A 87 -13.07 -13.67 -27.44
N ASP A 88 -14.03 -13.07 -28.12
CA ASP A 88 -14.76 -13.72 -29.21
C ASP A 88 -13.80 -14.20 -30.33
N ARG A 89 -14.18 -15.30 -30.98
CA ARG A 89 -13.37 -15.91 -32.03
C ARG A 89 -13.21 -14.98 -33.23
N GLU A 90 -14.29 -14.31 -33.64
CA GLU A 90 -14.28 -13.41 -34.81
C GLU A 90 -13.40 -12.21 -34.54
N ASP A 91 -13.49 -11.60 -33.34
CA ASP A 91 -12.64 -10.48 -32.91
C ASP A 91 -11.14 -10.85 -32.92
N MET A 92 -10.83 -12.11 -32.59
CA MET A 92 -9.45 -12.64 -32.57
C MET A 92 -8.92 -12.86 -33.99
N ASP A 93 -9.75 -13.39 -34.90
CA ASP A 93 -9.37 -13.69 -36.27
C ASP A 93 -9.21 -12.41 -37.10
N GLU A 94 -10.07 -11.42 -36.95
CA GLU A 94 -9.99 -10.11 -37.64
C GLU A 94 -8.72 -9.35 -37.27
N THR A 95 -8.26 -9.47 -36.02
CA THR A 95 -7.05 -8.76 -35.54
C THR A 95 -5.74 -9.46 -35.85
N GLY A 96 -5.78 -10.69 -36.44
CA GLY A 96 -4.58 -11.48 -36.74
C GLY A 96 -3.80 -11.95 -35.50
N VAL A 97 -4.49 -12.10 -34.38
CA VAL A 97 -3.94 -12.10 -33.03
C VAL A 97 -3.71 -13.51 -32.44
N ALA A 98 -3.65 -14.56 -33.25
CA ALA A 98 -3.33 -15.91 -32.73
C ALA A 98 -2.03 -15.99 -31.89
N ASN A 99 -1.10 -15.04 -32.07
CA ASN A 99 0.11 -14.86 -31.23
C ASN A 99 -0.08 -13.90 -30.04
N LEU A 100 -1.30 -13.36 -29.83
CA LEU A 100 -1.55 -12.28 -28.85
C LEU A 100 -1.94 -12.79 -27.46
N ALA A 101 -2.35 -14.04 -27.32
CA ALA A 101 -2.78 -14.62 -26.04
C ALA A 101 -1.75 -14.36 -24.92
N GLY A 102 -0.48 -14.63 -25.18
CA GLY A 102 0.60 -14.37 -24.24
C GLY A 102 0.82 -12.88 -23.94
N LYS A 103 0.64 -12.01 -24.94
CA LYS A 103 0.77 -10.57 -24.78
C LYS A 103 -0.39 -9.98 -23.96
N ILE A 104 -1.63 -10.39 -24.24
CA ILE A 104 -2.82 -9.97 -23.50
C ILE A 104 -2.70 -10.36 -22.03
N LEU A 105 -2.29 -11.58 -21.75
CA LEU A 105 -2.10 -12.06 -20.39
C LEU A 105 -0.95 -11.38 -19.68
N GLY A 106 0.18 -11.18 -20.35
CA GLY A 106 1.29 -10.42 -19.81
C GLY A 106 0.89 -8.99 -19.47
N GLU A 107 0.09 -8.35 -20.32
CA GLU A 107 -0.45 -7.01 -20.07
C GLU A 107 -1.47 -7.01 -18.92
N TYR A 108 -2.32 -8.03 -18.81
CA TYR A 108 -3.24 -8.20 -17.68
C TYR A 108 -2.48 -8.35 -16.36
N VAL A 109 -1.47 -9.21 -16.30
CA VAL A 109 -0.63 -9.38 -15.11
C VAL A 109 0.05 -8.05 -14.76
N ARG A 110 0.66 -7.38 -15.73
CA ARG A 110 1.36 -6.11 -15.53
C ARG A 110 0.44 -4.99 -15.03
N THR A 111 -0.80 -4.89 -15.57
CA THR A 111 -1.69 -3.76 -15.32
C THR A 111 -2.69 -3.97 -14.19
N LYS A 112 -3.00 -5.23 -13.87
CA LYS A 112 -4.01 -5.58 -12.86
C LYS A 112 -3.46 -6.38 -11.70
N VAL A 113 -2.75 -7.49 -11.97
CA VAL A 113 -2.30 -8.39 -10.91
C VAL A 113 -1.15 -7.79 -10.09
N VAL A 114 -0.11 -7.29 -10.76
CA VAL A 114 1.05 -6.70 -10.08
C VAL A 114 0.66 -5.50 -9.20
N PRO A 115 -0.13 -4.51 -9.68
CA PRO A 115 -0.58 -3.41 -8.83
C PRO A 115 -1.38 -3.84 -7.60
N GLU A 116 -2.26 -4.85 -7.75
CA GLU A 116 -3.05 -5.38 -6.65
C GLU A 116 -2.17 -6.10 -5.62
N CYS A 117 -1.21 -6.92 -6.08
CA CYS A 117 -0.28 -7.61 -5.20
C CYS A 117 0.62 -6.62 -4.44
N ASP A 118 1.20 -5.63 -5.12
CA ASP A 118 2.03 -4.60 -4.46
C ASP A 118 1.22 -3.81 -3.43
N ALA A 119 0.00 -3.37 -3.78
CA ALA A 119 -0.87 -2.66 -2.86
C ALA A 119 -1.21 -3.50 -1.62
N TYR A 120 -1.48 -4.79 -1.81
CA TYR A 120 -1.73 -5.71 -0.69
C TYR A 120 -0.52 -5.86 0.23
N VAL A 121 0.65 -6.16 -0.34
CA VAL A 121 1.88 -6.35 0.45
C VAL A 121 2.24 -5.08 1.21
N LEU A 122 2.28 -3.93 0.53
CA LEU A 122 2.64 -2.65 1.15
C LEU A 122 1.62 -2.22 2.22
N SER A 123 0.32 -2.43 1.98
CA SER A 123 -0.70 -2.11 2.98
C SER A 123 -0.59 -3.00 4.22
N LYS A 124 -0.30 -4.28 4.05
CA LYS A 124 -0.12 -5.21 5.17
C LYS A 124 1.10 -4.85 6.00
N LEU A 125 2.24 -4.54 5.36
CA LEU A 125 3.45 -4.10 6.05
C LEU A 125 3.26 -2.73 6.73
N GLY A 126 2.68 -1.76 6.03
CA GLY A 126 2.36 -0.44 6.58
C GLY A 126 1.35 -0.51 7.72
N GLY A 127 0.31 -1.34 7.60
CA GLY A 127 -0.66 -1.60 8.66
C GLY A 127 -0.03 -2.24 9.90
N LEU A 128 0.92 -3.16 9.72
CA LEU A 128 1.72 -3.73 10.82
C LEU A 128 2.56 -2.65 11.51
N ALA A 129 3.25 -1.79 10.76
CA ALA A 129 4.02 -0.68 11.32
C ALA A 129 3.13 0.25 12.18
N VAL A 130 1.95 0.62 11.67
CA VAL A 130 0.97 1.44 12.42
C VAL A 130 0.50 0.73 13.68
N THR A 131 0.12 -0.55 13.58
CA THR A 131 -0.40 -1.33 14.73
C THR A 131 0.63 -1.47 15.85
N ARG A 132 1.92 -1.54 15.50
CA ARG A 132 3.02 -1.65 16.45
C ARG A 132 3.58 -0.30 16.90
N SER A 133 3.01 0.80 16.44
CA SER A 133 3.54 2.16 16.68
C SER A 133 4.96 2.39 16.12
N ASN A 134 5.38 1.57 15.16
CA ASN A 134 6.64 1.72 14.43
C ASN A 134 6.48 2.77 13.32
N THR A 135 6.13 3.98 13.72
CA THR A 135 5.88 5.10 12.80
C THR A 135 6.68 6.32 13.23
N ILE A 136 7.08 7.10 12.24
CA ILE A 136 7.71 8.39 12.51
C ILE A 136 6.79 9.54 12.10
N ASN A 137 6.98 10.67 12.76
CA ASN A 137 6.45 11.95 12.33
C ASN A 137 7.53 12.67 11.51
N GLY A 138 7.20 13.07 10.29
CA GLY A 138 8.09 13.78 9.38
C GLY A 138 7.45 15.05 8.83
N ASP A 139 8.28 15.96 8.34
CA ASP A 139 7.84 17.12 7.57
C ASP A 139 7.89 16.75 6.08
N VAL A 140 6.78 16.91 5.39
CA VAL A 140 6.66 16.60 3.94
C VAL A 140 7.57 17.46 3.07
N ASN A 141 8.00 18.63 3.58
CA ASN A 141 8.96 19.49 2.91
C ASN A 141 10.42 19.05 3.15
N LYS A 142 10.64 18.08 4.05
CA LYS A 142 11.96 17.57 4.44
C LYS A 142 12.04 16.04 4.38
N PRO A 143 11.74 15.43 3.24
CA PRO A 143 11.66 13.97 3.13
C PRO A 143 12.99 13.26 3.38
N PHE A 144 14.12 13.93 3.19
CA PHE A 144 15.44 13.38 3.49
C PHE A 144 15.65 13.18 5.00
N GLU A 145 15.28 14.16 5.83
CA GLU A 145 15.35 14.03 7.29
C GLU A 145 14.46 12.88 7.78
N ALA A 146 13.26 12.71 7.19
CA ALA A 146 12.36 11.61 7.51
C ALA A 146 12.95 10.25 7.12
N LEU A 147 13.58 10.14 5.94
CA LEU A 147 14.27 8.92 5.52
C LEU A 147 15.42 8.56 6.46
N CYS A 148 16.24 9.53 6.86
CA CYS A 148 17.32 9.31 7.82
C CYS A 148 16.79 8.83 9.18
N LYS A 149 15.69 9.39 9.67
CA LYS A 149 15.06 8.91 10.90
C LYS A 149 14.60 7.44 10.76
N LEU A 150 13.91 7.10 9.68
CA LEU A 150 13.50 5.71 9.42
C LEU A 150 14.68 4.76 9.39
N ILE A 151 15.77 5.13 8.71
CA ILE A 151 16.98 4.32 8.64
C ILE A 151 17.55 4.07 10.04
N ASN A 152 17.64 5.10 10.87
CA ASN A 152 18.16 4.98 12.22
C ASN A 152 17.29 4.06 13.10
N GLU A 153 15.95 4.18 13.00
CA GLU A 153 15.04 3.34 13.79
C GLU A 153 15.16 1.87 13.38
N VAL A 154 15.22 1.56 12.09
CA VAL A 154 15.37 0.17 11.62
C VAL A 154 16.75 -0.37 11.96
N GLN A 155 17.83 0.39 11.76
CA GLN A 155 19.19 -0.03 12.07
C GLN A 155 19.40 -0.27 13.57
N ALA A 156 18.69 0.47 14.43
CA ALA A 156 18.71 0.23 15.87
C ALA A 156 18.14 -1.16 16.24
N GLN A 157 17.25 -1.73 15.40
CA GLN A 157 16.67 -3.05 15.64
C GLN A 157 17.48 -4.20 15.03
N VAL A 158 18.00 -4.01 13.80
CA VAL A 158 18.62 -5.09 13.01
C VAL A 158 20.14 -4.98 12.87
N GLY A 159 20.73 -3.85 13.29
CA GLY A 159 22.14 -3.56 13.08
C GLY A 159 22.43 -2.90 11.73
N TYR A 160 23.71 -2.64 11.46
CA TYR A 160 24.14 -1.88 10.27
C TYR A 160 24.48 -2.77 9.07
N ASP A 161 24.62 -4.07 9.26
CA ASP A 161 25.06 -5.02 8.23
C ASP A 161 23.88 -5.56 7.38
N GLU A 162 22.63 -5.31 7.78
CA GLU A 162 21.44 -5.81 7.09
C GLU A 162 21.09 -4.95 5.88
N GLU A 163 20.77 -5.60 4.76
CA GLU A 163 20.34 -4.92 3.53
C GLU A 163 18.92 -4.36 3.69
N LEU A 164 18.80 -3.02 3.67
CA LEU A 164 17.54 -2.31 3.83
C LEU A 164 16.94 -1.88 2.50
N VAL A 165 15.61 -1.87 2.45
CA VAL A 165 14.83 -1.42 1.31
C VAL A 165 13.81 -0.39 1.75
N ALA A 166 13.79 0.77 1.09
CA ALA A 166 12.82 1.83 1.29
C ALA A 166 11.86 1.90 0.11
N PHE A 167 10.59 1.65 0.36
CA PHE A 167 9.51 1.98 -0.57
C PHE A 167 9.12 3.43 -0.35
N VAL A 168 9.15 4.22 -1.40
CA VAL A 168 8.90 5.66 -1.31
C VAL A 168 7.79 6.02 -2.27
N ASP A 169 6.79 6.74 -1.76
CA ASP A 169 5.72 7.29 -2.58
C ASP A 169 6.26 8.18 -3.70
N GLY A 170 5.62 8.13 -4.88
CA GLY A 170 6.09 8.84 -6.06
C GLY A 170 6.23 10.35 -5.86
N TYR A 171 5.32 10.97 -5.10
CA TYR A 171 5.41 12.38 -4.76
C TYR A 171 6.61 12.67 -3.83
N MET A 172 6.77 11.88 -2.77
CA MET A 172 7.91 12.00 -1.85
C MET A 172 9.25 11.72 -2.54
N PHE A 173 9.26 10.78 -3.49
CA PHE A 173 10.45 10.50 -4.27
C PHE A 173 10.87 11.68 -5.15
N ALA A 174 9.91 12.38 -5.78
CA ALA A 174 10.19 13.60 -6.54
C ALA A 174 10.73 14.71 -5.62
N GLN A 175 10.18 14.88 -4.42
CA GLN A 175 10.69 15.82 -3.43
C GLN A 175 12.11 15.46 -2.95
N LEU A 176 12.39 14.17 -2.72
CA LEU A 176 13.73 13.71 -2.40
C LEU A 176 14.74 14.06 -3.49
N GLN A 177 14.37 13.87 -4.77
CA GLN A 177 15.26 14.18 -5.89
C GLN A 177 15.57 15.68 -6.01
N ASN A 178 14.63 16.53 -5.62
CA ASN A 178 14.76 17.98 -5.70
C ASN A 178 15.47 18.60 -4.47
N SER A 179 15.74 17.80 -3.43
CA SER A 179 16.44 18.32 -2.25
C SER A 179 17.94 18.46 -2.53
N ASP A 180 18.51 19.60 -2.14
CA ASP A 180 19.93 19.91 -2.32
C ASP A 180 20.87 18.91 -1.61
N GLU A 181 20.38 18.31 -0.54
CA GLU A 181 21.10 17.34 0.28
C GLU A 181 21.27 16.00 -0.43
N VAL A 182 20.27 15.58 -1.20
CA VAL A 182 20.23 14.28 -1.87
C VAL A 182 20.92 14.31 -3.23
N SER A 183 20.95 15.44 -3.93
CA SER A 183 21.56 15.55 -5.25
C SER A 183 23.05 15.17 -5.27
N LYS A 184 23.71 15.28 -4.10
CA LYS A 184 25.12 14.92 -3.90
C LYS A 184 25.32 13.48 -3.40
N MET A 185 24.27 12.80 -2.95
CA MET A 185 24.34 11.49 -2.27
C MET A 185 23.69 10.33 -3.03
N ILE A 186 22.98 10.61 -4.13
CA ILE A 186 22.33 9.54 -4.91
C ILE A 186 23.39 8.75 -5.64
N THR A 187 23.55 7.50 -5.27
CA THR A 187 24.32 6.51 -6.03
C THR A 187 23.38 5.53 -6.72
N VAL A 188 23.78 5.05 -7.89
CA VAL A 188 23.09 3.97 -8.58
C VAL A 188 23.70 2.67 -8.09
N SER A 189 22.93 1.85 -7.40
CA SER A 189 23.36 0.54 -6.93
C SER A 189 22.66 -0.59 -7.69
N ASP A 190 23.28 -1.75 -7.74
CA ASP A 190 22.66 -2.97 -8.27
C ASP A 190 21.86 -3.62 -7.14
N PHE A 191 20.54 -3.69 -7.34
CA PHE A 191 19.63 -4.39 -6.47
C PHE A 191 19.18 -5.69 -7.15
N LYS A 192 19.30 -6.82 -6.48
CA LYS A 192 18.91 -8.11 -7.00
C LYS A 192 17.47 -8.42 -6.60
N GLN A 193 16.66 -8.75 -7.61
CA GLN A 193 15.30 -9.26 -7.47
C GLN A 193 15.26 -10.63 -8.12
N GLY A 194 15.41 -11.69 -7.32
CA GLY A 194 15.61 -13.02 -7.82
C GLY A 194 16.92 -13.17 -8.63
N GLU A 195 16.81 -13.74 -9.80
CA GLU A 195 17.93 -13.85 -10.76
C GLU A 195 18.18 -12.52 -11.53
N ILE A 196 17.34 -11.51 -11.32
CA ILE A 196 17.39 -10.26 -12.08
C ILE A 196 18.07 -9.17 -11.26
N SER A 197 19.12 -8.59 -11.83
CA SER A 197 19.80 -7.43 -11.26
C SER A 197 19.12 -6.16 -11.76
N LEU A 198 18.59 -5.34 -10.84
CA LEU A 198 17.98 -4.06 -11.14
C LEU A 198 18.88 -2.93 -10.67
N LYS A 199 19.06 -1.93 -11.54
CA LYS A 199 19.73 -0.69 -11.14
C LYS A 199 18.71 0.21 -10.43
N VAL A 200 18.82 0.32 -9.12
CA VAL A 200 18.00 1.19 -8.30
C VAL A 200 18.83 2.32 -7.71
N LYS A 201 18.16 3.42 -7.37
CA LYS A 201 18.81 4.51 -6.64
C LYS A 201 19.00 4.10 -5.20
N SER A 202 20.15 4.40 -4.62
CA SER A 202 20.41 4.18 -3.20
C SER A 202 20.83 5.48 -2.50
N ILE A 203 20.42 5.62 -1.25
CA ILE A 203 20.80 6.70 -0.34
C ILE A 203 21.31 6.05 0.92
N ASN A 204 22.53 6.38 1.35
CA ASN A 204 23.18 5.80 2.54
C ASN A 204 23.19 4.26 2.54
N GLY A 205 23.36 3.63 1.36
CA GLY A 205 23.35 2.18 1.24
C GLY A 205 21.98 1.52 1.22
N VAL A 206 20.90 2.27 1.45
CA VAL A 206 19.52 1.77 1.42
C VAL A 206 18.98 1.86 -0.01
N ALA A 207 18.49 0.75 -0.53
CA ALA A 207 17.85 0.70 -1.84
C ALA A 207 16.50 1.42 -1.83
N ILE A 208 16.28 2.36 -2.76
CA ILE A 208 15.04 3.13 -2.85
C ILE A 208 14.23 2.66 -4.04
N ILE A 209 13.03 2.20 -3.75
CA ILE A 209 12.05 1.75 -4.74
C ILE A 209 10.90 2.74 -4.78
N PRO A 210 10.79 3.56 -5.84
CA PRO A 210 9.64 4.45 -6.00
C PRO A 210 8.39 3.62 -6.35
N VAL A 211 7.31 3.91 -5.66
CA VAL A 211 6.00 3.24 -5.86
C VAL A 211 4.95 4.29 -6.16
N VAL A 212 3.98 3.95 -7.00
CA VAL A 212 2.85 4.83 -7.32
C VAL A 212 1.98 5.02 -6.08
N SER A 213 1.60 6.28 -5.79
CA SER A 213 0.83 6.69 -4.59
C SER A 213 -0.45 5.87 -4.36
N GLU A 214 -1.11 5.45 -5.45
CA GLU A 214 -2.30 4.60 -5.39
C GLU A 214 -2.07 3.24 -4.73
N ARG A 215 -0.82 2.77 -4.63
CA ARG A 215 -0.44 1.49 -4.00
C ARG A 215 0.15 1.66 -2.59
N MET A 216 0.32 2.91 -2.15
CA MET A 216 0.98 3.28 -0.89
C MET A 216 -0.03 3.73 0.16
N LYS A 217 -0.94 2.84 0.57
CA LYS A 217 -1.92 3.12 1.63
C LYS A 217 -1.95 2.00 2.65
N THR A 218 -2.35 2.33 3.88
CA THR A 218 -2.34 1.38 5.01
C THR A 218 -3.45 0.33 4.95
N ALA A 219 -4.50 0.54 4.16
CA ALA A 219 -5.58 -0.42 4.02
C ALA A 219 -6.31 -0.30 2.67
N TYR A 220 -6.71 -1.44 2.12
CA TYR A 220 -7.52 -1.52 0.89
C TYR A 220 -8.69 -2.47 1.08
N THR A 221 -9.74 -2.22 0.30
CA THR A 221 -10.84 -3.15 0.08
C THR A 221 -10.66 -3.82 -1.27
N PHE A 222 -10.62 -5.16 -1.28
CA PHE A 222 -10.44 -5.98 -2.48
C PHE A 222 -11.79 -6.52 -2.96
N GLY A 223 -12.21 -6.09 -4.14
CA GLY A 223 -13.53 -6.43 -4.71
C GLY A 223 -13.42 -7.09 -6.08
N ALA A 224 -14.57 -7.23 -6.76
CA ALA A 224 -14.65 -7.83 -8.10
C ALA A 224 -13.92 -7.01 -9.18
N ASN A 225 -13.76 -5.71 -8.99
CA ASN A 225 -13.14 -4.80 -9.96
C ASN A 225 -11.69 -4.38 -9.60
N GLY A 226 -11.03 -5.16 -8.74
CA GLY A 226 -9.68 -4.83 -8.25
C GLY A 226 -9.68 -4.36 -6.80
N PHE A 227 -8.87 -3.37 -6.48
CA PHE A 227 -8.72 -2.83 -5.13
C PHE A 227 -9.03 -1.33 -5.10
N THR A 228 -9.55 -0.88 -3.97
CA THR A 228 -9.82 0.54 -3.67
C THR A 228 -9.34 0.86 -2.26
N PRO A 229 -8.90 2.09 -1.97
CA PRO A 229 -8.55 2.48 -0.61
C PRO A 229 -9.73 2.24 0.34
N ALA A 230 -9.45 1.70 1.52
CA ALA A 230 -10.46 1.60 2.57
C ALA A 230 -10.77 2.99 3.14
N GLU A 231 -11.97 3.17 3.71
CA GLU A 231 -12.46 4.47 4.20
C GLU A 231 -11.52 5.17 5.20
N LYS A 232 -10.87 4.39 6.07
CA LYS A 232 -9.92 4.91 7.08
C LYS A 232 -8.47 4.65 6.71
N SER A 233 -8.17 4.45 5.42
CA SER A 233 -6.80 4.23 4.98
C SER A 233 -5.98 5.51 5.06
N ARG A 234 -4.73 5.39 5.51
CA ARG A 234 -3.75 6.47 5.59
C ARG A 234 -2.75 6.35 4.45
N GLU A 235 -2.23 7.47 3.97
CA GLU A 235 -1.13 7.47 2.99
C GLU A 235 0.15 6.96 3.65
N ILE A 236 0.87 6.11 2.95
CA ILE A 236 2.23 5.70 3.32
C ILE A 236 3.18 6.54 2.47
N TYR A 237 3.92 7.45 3.10
CA TYR A 237 4.91 8.27 2.40
C TYR A 237 6.21 7.52 2.17
N MET A 238 6.62 6.76 3.18
CA MET A 238 7.79 5.88 3.12
C MET A 238 7.55 4.64 3.99
N LEU A 239 8.02 3.50 3.52
CA LEU A 239 8.04 2.24 4.27
C LEU A 239 9.43 1.67 4.19
N LEU A 240 10.09 1.48 5.30
CA LEU A 240 11.42 0.91 5.40
C LEU A 240 11.36 -0.48 6.07
N THR A 241 12.05 -1.43 5.48
CA THR A 241 12.12 -2.79 5.98
C THR A 241 13.45 -3.44 5.59
N PRO A 242 13.99 -4.36 6.39
CA PRO A 242 15.03 -5.25 5.92
C PRO A 242 14.53 -6.07 4.73
N LYS A 243 15.41 -6.34 3.78
CA LYS A 243 15.09 -7.19 2.63
C LYS A 243 14.64 -8.59 3.05
N SER A 244 15.21 -9.09 4.14
CA SER A 244 14.86 -10.37 4.78
C SER A 244 13.61 -10.29 5.68
N GLY A 245 13.05 -9.08 5.92
CA GLY A 245 12.02 -8.84 6.95
C GLY A 245 10.63 -9.39 6.62
N ALA A 246 10.33 -9.60 5.35
CA ALA A 246 9.04 -10.09 4.89
C ALA A 246 9.21 -11.25 3.89
N HIS A 247 8.22 -12.13 3.84
CA HIS A 247 8.19 -13.31 2.97
C HIS A 247 6.89 -13.35 2.19
N LEU A 248 6.98 -13.16 0.89
CA LEU A 248 5.85 -13.31 -0.03
C LEU A 248 5.74 -14.79 -0.42
N VAL A 249 4.71 -15.46 0.08
CA VAL A 249 4.47 -16.87 -0.18
C VAL A 249 3.37 -17.03 -1.22
N LYS A 250 3.72 -17.63 -2.35
CA LYS A 250 2.77 -18.01 -3.39
C LYS A 250 2.51 -19.52 -3.28
N LYS A 251 1.27 -19.92 -3.07
CA LYS A 251 0.88 -21.35 -3.06
C LYS A 251 0.49 -21.84 -4.44
N THR A 252 -0.21 -21.02 -5.19
CA THR A 252 -0.73 -21.37 -6.50
C THR A 252 -0.69 -20.14 -7.39
N GLU A 253 -0.11 -20.28 -8.57
CA GLU A 253 -0.26 -19.34 -9.66
C GLU A 253 -0.53 -20.17 -10.91
N ASN A 254 -1.79 -20.21 -11.35
CA ASN A 254 -2.23 -21.03 -12.46
C ASN A 254 -2.89 -20.18 -13.52
N MET A 255 -2.54 -20.46 -14.72
CA MET A 255 -3.19 -19.95 -15.91
C MET A 255 -3.69 -21.10 -16.77
N ARG A 256 -4.90 -20.98 -17.29
CA ARG A 256 -5.48 -21.91 -18.24
C ARG A 256 -5.95 -21.15 -19.46
N ILE A 257 -5.67 -21.69 -20.62
CA ILE A 257 -6.11 -21.14 -21.91
C ILE A 257 -6.98 -22.22 -22.57
N PHE A 258 -8.18 -21.83 -22.95
CA PHE A 258 -9.12 -22.67 -23.69
C PHE A 258 -9.32 -22.06 -25.06
N THR A 259 -9.23 -22.90 -26.09
CA THR A 259 -9.61 -22.52 -27.47
C THR A 259 -11.14 -22.52 -27.60
N PRO A 260 -11.69 -21.88 -28.63
CA PRO A 260 -13.14 -21.89 -28.86
C PRO A 260 -13.76 -23.31 -28.87
N GLU A 261 -13.04 -24.30 -29.40
CA GLU A 261 -13.47 -25.71 -29.43
C GLU A 261 -13.49 -26.35 -28.03
N GLN A 262 -12.72 -25.83 -27.07
CA GLN A 262 -12.62 -26.31 -25.69
C GLN A 262 -13.51 -25.52 -24.73
N ASN A 263 -13.92 -24.32 -25.13
CA ASN A 263 -14.77 -23.44 -24.33
C ASN A 263 -16.24 -23.82 -24.53
N ILE A 264 -16.85 -24.40 -23.52
CA ILE A 264 -18.24 -24.83 -23.59
C ILE A 264 -19.25 -23.70 -23.35
N ASP A 265 -18.75 -22.53 -22.88
CA ASP A 265 -19.60 -21.41 -22.48
C ASP A 265 -19.91 -20.47 -23.65
N ALA A 266 -18.98 -20.36 -24.65
CA ALA A 266 -19.11 -19.49 -25.79
C ALA A 266 -18.10 -19.87 -26.89
N ASP A 267 -18.33 -19.47 -28.16
CA ASP A 267 -17.36 -19.59 -29.26
C ASP A 267 -16.27 -18.51 -29.14
N ALA A 268 -15.48 -18.61 -28.07
CA ALA A 268 -14.51 -17.61 -27.67
C ALA A 268 -13.26 -18.25 -27.04
N TYR A 269 -12.12 -17.59 -27.20
CA TYR A 269 -10.94 -17.90 -26.41
C TYR A 269 -11.16 -17.49 -24.96
N LYS A 270 -10.92 -18.43 -24.02
CA LYS A 270 -11.09 -18.20 -22.58
C LYS A 270 -9.76 -18.32 -21.86
N PHE A 271 -9.48 -17.35 -21.00
CA PHE A 271 -8.27 -17.23 -20.21
C PHE A 271 -8.63 -17.19 -18.74
N ASP A 272 -8.33 -18.25 -17.99
CA ASP A 272 -8.54 -18.30 -16.56
C ASP A 272 -7.20 -18.09 -15.85
N TYR A 273 -7.13 -17.05 -15.05
CA TYR A 273 -5.97 -16.75 -14.19
C TYR A 273 -6.38 -16.85 -12.72
N ARG A 274 -5.57 -17.52 -11.90
CA ARG A 274 -5.75 -17.62 -10.45
C ARG A 274 -4.41 -17.53 -9.76
N ILE A 275 -4.34 -16.67 -8.74
CA ILE A 275 -3.19 -16.53 -7.84
C ILE A 275 -3.66 -16.67 -6.39
N TYR A 276 -2.96 -17.51 -5.62
CA TYR A 276 -3.16 -17.68 -4.19
C TYR A 276 -1.86 -17.39 -3.47
N TYR A 277 -1.81 -16.26 -2.76
CA TYR A 277 -0.61 -15.75 -2.13
C TYR A 277 -0.90 -15.04 -0.81
N ASP A 278 0.12 -14.81 -0.03
CA ASP A 278 0.08 -13.92 1.13
C ASP A 278 1.50 -13.48 1.49
N VAL A 279 1.62 -12.42 2.30
CA VAL A 279 2.88 -11.95 2.87
C VAL A 279 2.90 -12.22 4.37
N PHE A 280 4.00 -12.80 4.83
CA PHE A 280 4.23 -13.09 6.25
C PHE A 280 5.47 -12.36 6.72
N VAL A 281 5.46 -12.00 7.99
CA VAL A 281 6.57 -11.36 8.67
C VAL A 281 6.90 -12.23 9.87
N ASN A 282 8.15 -12.65 10.00
CA ASN A 282 8.61 -13.38 11.15
C ASN A 282 8.69 -12.44 12.39
N LYS A 283 8.76 -13.02 13.58
CA LYS A 283 8.73 -12.27 14.83
C LYS A 283 9.84 -11.21 14.92
N SER A 284 11.05 -11.55 14.47
CA SER A 284 12.19 -10.61 14.43
C SER A 284 12.01 -9.51 13.40
N GLY A 285 11.34 -9.78 12.28
CA GLY A 285 11.05 -8.80 11.23
C GLY A 285 9.98 -7.77 11.62
N LEU A 286 9.07 -8.14 12.55
CA LEU A 286 7.98 -7.25 12.96
C LEU A 286 8.45 -5.93 13.56
N ASP A 287 9.52 -5.94 14.35
CA ASP A 287 10.06 -4.74 15.00
C ASP A 287 10.96 -3.91 14.06
N ALA A 288 11.36 -4.50 12.95
CA ALA A 288 12.23 -3.90 11.94
C ALA A 288 11.47 -3.25 10.77
N ILE A 289 10.14 -3.31 10.75
CA ILE A 289 9.32 -2.64 9.74
C ILE A 289 8.85 -1.31 10.30
N TRP A 290 9.29 -0.22 9.66
CA TRP A 290 8.94 1.14 10.06
C TRP A 290 8.34 1.91 8.91
N ALA A 291 7.42 2.81 9.22
CA ALA A 291 6.74 3.61 8.21
C ALA A 291 6.62 5.08 8.61
N TRP A 292 6.69 5.94 7.61
CA TRP A 292 6.19 7.28 7.70
C TRP A 292 4.83 7.31 7.00
N VAL A 293 3.78 7.52 7.79
CA VAL A 293 2.40 7.55 7.32
C VAL A 293 1.78 8.92 7.55
N SER A 294 0.76 9.25 6.76
CA SER A 294 0.00 10.47 7.02
C SER A 294 -0.60 10.42 8.42
N PRO A 295 -0.60 11.54 9.15
CA PRO A 295 -1.26 11.61 10.46
C PRO A 295 -2.73 11.19 10.35
N GLU A 296 -3.24 10.58 11.39
CA GLU A 296 -4.66 10.29 11.49
C GLU A 296 -5.42 11.60 11.72
N VAL A 297 -6.48 11.83 10.92
CA VAL A 297 -7.39 12.96 11.12
C VAL A 297 -8.76 12.43 11.47
N VAL A 298 -9.27 12.84 12.60
CA VAL A 298 -10.62 12.48 13.03
C VAL A 298 -11.42 13.76 13.25
N ILE A 299 -12.53 13.92 12.52
CA ILE A 299 -13.52 14.95 12.81
C ILE A 299 -14.36 14.45 13.99
N THR A 300 -14.19 15.08 15.15
CA THR A 300 -14.91 14.70 16.38
C THR A 300 -16.26 15.41 16.48
N ALA A 301 -16.41 16.57 15.83
CA ALA A 301 -17.70 17.25 15.68
C ALA A 301 -17.77 17.88 14.29
N ALA A 302 -18.73 17.40 13.48
CA ALA A 302 -19.02 17.95 12.15
C ALA A 302 -19.73 19.31 12.28
N PRO A 303 -19.63 20.20 11.25
CA PRO A 303 -20.36 21.45 11.23
C PRO A 303 -21.85 21.20 11.32
N GLN A 304 -22.52 21.91 12.22
CA GLN A 304 -23.97 21.77 12.44
C GLN A 304 -24.74 22.65 11.47
N SER A 305 -25.88 22.15 11.01
CA SER A 305 -26.85 22.94 10.25
C SER A 305 -27.55 23.95 11.16
N ILE A 306 -27.76 25.16 10.68
CA ILE A 306 -28.36 26.26 11.43
C ILE A 306 -29.40 27.03 10.61
N GLU A 307 -30.30 27.74 11.33
CA GLU A 307 -31.26 28.65 10.74
C GLU A 307 -30.91 30.07 11.15
N VAL A 308 -30.93 31.00 10.21
CA VAL A 308 -30.58 32.43 10.41
C VAL A 308 -31.58 33.32 9.70
N THR A 309 -31.67 34.60 10.11
CA THR A 309 -32.59 35.58 9.49
C THR A 309 -31.84 36.44 8.48
N GLU A 310 -32.43 36.70 7.31
CA GLU A 310 -31.85 37.56 6.29
C GLU A 310 -31.60 38.97 6.83
N GLY A 311 -30.39 39.50 6.58
CA GLY A 311 -29.98 40.84 7.04
C GLY A 311 -29.56 40.92 8.52
N ALA A 312 -29.58 39.80 9.25
CA ALA A 312 -29.13 39.71 10.64
C ALA A 312 -28.23 38.48 10.90
N VAL A 313 -27.47 38.04 9.90
CA VAL A 313 -26.59 36.89 10.03
C VAL A 313 -25.34 37.28 10.82
N THR A 314 -25.22 36.74 12.03
CA THR A 314 -24.06 36.94 12.93
C THR A 314 -23.43 35.61 13.34
N GLU A 315 -24.03 34.53 12.93
CA GLU A 315 -23.68 33.17 13.32
C GLU A 315 -22.44 32.67 12.59
N SER A 316 -21.85 31.64 13.16
CA SER A 316 -20.72 30.89 12.57
C SER A 316 -20.97 29.41 12.64
N ILE A 317 -20.39 28.69 11.69
CA ILE A 317 -20.33 27.21 11.69
C ILE A 317 -18.91 26.76 12.03
N SER A 318 -18.77 25.69 12.76
CA SER A 318 -17.48 25.22 13.24
C SER A 318 -17.32 23.71 13.11
N VAL A 319 -16.08 23.28 13.01
CA VAL A 319 -15.67 21.88 13.03
C VAL A 319 -14.70 21.65 14.17
N THR A 320 -14.78 20.49 14.82
CA THR A 320 -13.73 20.06 15.75
C THR A 320 -13.07 18.82 15.15
N ALA A 321 -11.75 18.86 15.03
CA ALA A 321 -10.96 17.77 14.52
C ALA A 321 -9.73 17.52 15.40
N GLN A 322 -9.26 16.28 15.44
CA GLN A 322 -8.05 15.85 16.14
C GLN A 322 -7.10 15.18 15.16
N SER A 323 -5.81 15.38 15.36
CA SER A 323 -4.75 14.77 14.59
C SER A 323 -3.42 14.79 15.36
N ASP A 324 -2.53 13.87 15.01
CA ASP A 324 -1.13 13.89 15.48
C ASP A 324 -0.26 14.93 14.77
N GLY A 325 -0.78 15.58 13.71
CA GLY A 325 -0.12 16.61 12.93
C GLY A 325 -0.77 17.98 13.05
N GLN A 326 -0.14 19.00 12.44
CA GLN A 326 -0.66 20.35 12.42
C GLN A 326 -1.90 20.44 11.52
N LEU A 327 -3.04 20.80 12.08
CA LEU A 327 -4.30 20.98 11.37
C LEU A 327 -4.36 22.35 10.68
N THR A 328 -4.82 22.35 9.44
CA THR A 328 -5.26 23.52 8.68
C THR A 328 -6.63 23.24 8.09
N TYR A 329 -7.40 24.29 7.84
CA TYR A 329 -8.78 24.18 7.42
C TYR A 329 -8.99 24.96 6.13
N GLN A 330 -9.93 24.52 5.32
CA GLN A 330 -10.43 25.26 4.19
C GLN A 330 -11.91 25.00 3.99
N TRP A 331 -12.73 26.04 4.10
CA TRP A 331 -14.16 25.95 3.88
C TRP A 331 -14.51 26.06 2.39
N TYR A 332 -15.58 25.38 2.03
CA TYR A 332 -16.15 25.35 0.68
C TYR A 332 -17.64 25.60 0.74
N LYS A 333 -18.17 26.34 -0.22
CA LYS A 333 -19.59 26.48 -0.48
C LYS A 333 -19.98 25.51 -1.60
N ALA A 334 -20.95 24.64 -1.35
CA ALA A 334 -21.44 23.66 -2.32
C ALA A 334 -22.75 24.14 -2.97
N GLU A 335 -23.06 23.55 -4.13
CA GLU A 335 -24.31 23.86 -4.85
C GLU A 335 -25.52 23.13 -4.27
N ASN A 336 -25.31 21.97 -3.61
CA ASN A 336 -26.38 21.14 -3.09
C ASN A 336 -25.98 20.40 -1.83
N GLU A 337 -26.94 19.73 -1.23
CA GLU A 337 -26.80 18.93 0.00
C GLU A 337 -25.82 17.73 -0.11
N ASN A 338 -25.51 17.31 -1.33
CA ASN A 338 -24.51 16.25 -1.56
C ASN A 338 -23.07 16.79 -1.69
N GLY A 339 -22.89 18.11 -1.62
CA GLY A 339 -21.60 18.77 -1.65
C GLY A 339 -20.92 18.75 -3.02
N THR A 340 -21.70 18.68 -4.10
CA THR A 340 -21.19 18.84 -5.46
C THR A 340 -20.95 20.32 -5.79
N GLY A 341 -20.07 20.60 -6.77
CA GLY A 341 -19.78 21.97 -7.20
C GLY A 341 -19.11 22.85 -6.14
N GLY A 342 -18.38 22.25 -5.17
CA GLY A 342 -17.80 22.96 -4.05
C GLY A 342 -16.77 24.01 -4.48
N VAL A 343 -17.10 25.28 -4.24
CA VAL A 343 -16.21 26.42 -4.48
C VAL A 343 -15.51 26.82 -3.19
N LYS A 344 -14.20 27.01 -3.27
CA LYS A 344 -13.35 27.41 -2.14
C LYS A 344 -13.77 28.81 -1.63
N VAL A 345 -14.05 28.90 -0.32
CA VAL A 345 -14.33 30.20 0.31
C VAL A 345 -12.99 30.87 0.63
N LYS A 346 -12.76 32.03 0.01
CA LYS A 346 -11.51 32.77 0.17
C LYS A 346 -11.34 33.27 1.61
N GLY A 347 -10.19 32.96 2.21
CA GLY A 347 -9.85 33.42 3.57
C GLY A 347 -10.47 32.60 4.70
N ALA A 348 -11.33 31.62 4.42
CA ALA A 348 -11.94 30.76 5.43
C ALA A 348 -11.04 29.56 5.76
N ASN A 349 -9.97 29.81 6.55
CA ASN A 349 -8.90 28.85 6.85
C ASN A 349 -8.85 28.46 8.34
N SER A 350 -9.89 28.79 9.11
CA SER A 350 -9.99 28.46 10.54
C SER A 350 -10.98 27.32 10.77
N ALA A 351 -10.92 26.68 11.94
CA ALA A 351 -11.89 25.68 12.37
C ALA A 351 -13.33 26.24 12.43
N THR A 352 -13.44 27.56 12.63
CA THR A 352 -14.72 28.29 12.64
C THR A 352 -14.80 29.19 11.40
N TYR A 353 -15.94 29.19 10.73
CA TYR A 353 -16.26 30.04 9.60
C TYR A 353 -17.44 30.97 9.98
N ALA A 354 -17.17 32.28 10.01
CA ALA A 354 -18.22 33.28 10.16
C ALA A 354 -18.99 33.40 8.83
N LEU A 355 -20.30 33.29 8.91
CA LEU A 355 -21.16 33.39 7.73
C LEU A 355 -21.19 34.84 7.22
N PRO A 356 -21.31 35.06 5.89
CA PRO A 356 -21.48 36.39 5.33
C PRO A 356 -22.80 37.05 5.83
N GLU A 357 -22.73 38.29 6.23
CA GLU A 357 -23.90 39.06 6.69
C GLU A 357 -24.96 39.29 5.59
N ASP A 358 -24.54 39.24 4.31
CA ASP A 358 -25.35 39.48 3.12
C ASP A 358 -25.94 38.19 2.50
N LEU A 359 -25.96 37.08 3.24
CA LEU A 359 -26.59 35.84 2.81
C LEU A 359 -28.06 36.05 2.49
N LYS A 360 -28.47 35.65 1.28
CA LYS A 360 -29.86 35.79 0.81
C LYS A 360 -30.72 34.64 1.29
N ALA A 361 -32.05 34.88 1.38
CA ALA A 361 -33.03 33.85 1.71
C ALA A 361 -32.86 32.61 0.86
N GLY A 362 -32.90 31.43 1.48
CA GLY A 362 -32.72 30.14 0.86
C GLY A 362 -31.79 29.20 1.61
N LYS A 363 -31.47 28.05 1.01
CA LYS A 363 -30.56 27.06 1.58
C LYS A 363 -29.17 27.22 1.01
N HIS A 364 -28.17 27.29 1.88
CA HIS A 364 -26.75 27.37 1.53
C HIS A 364 -26.01 26.18 2.16
N TYR A 365 -25.16 25.53 1.38
CA TYR A 365 -24.47 24.31 1.79
C TYR A 365 -22.98 24.56 1.95
N TYR A 366 -22.44 24.17 3.10
CA TYR A 366 -21.04 24.38 3.43
C TYR A 366 -20.40 23.08 3.94
N TYR A 367 -19.14 22.89 3.62
CA TYR A 367 -18.31 21.86 4.22
C TYR A 367 -16.88 22.38 4.38
N VAL A 368 -16.12 21.74 5.25
CA VAL A 368 -14.72 22.05 5.48
C VAL A 368 -13.84 20.86 5.10
N SER A 369 -12.73 21.14 4.42
CA SER A 369 -11.62 20.19 4.27
C SER A 369 -10.64 20.44 5.41
N VAL A 370 -10.43 19.43 6.25
CA VAL A 370 -9.46 19.43 7.33
C VAL A 370 -8.17 18.83 6.78
N ILE A 371 -7.11 19.61 6.72
CA ILE A 371 -5.85 19.26 6.07
C ILE A 371 -4.78 19.14 7.15
N VAL A 372 -3.96 18.09 7.09
CA VAL A 372 -2.85 17.86 8.02
C VAL A 372 -1.53 18.06 7.30
N ASN A 373 -0.62 18.82 7.91
CA ASN A 373 0.72 19.09 7.41
C ASN A 373 0.78 19.55 5.94
N GLY A 374 -0.29 20.23 5.46
CA GLY A 374 -0.39 20.72 4.08
C GLY A 374 -0.75 19.67 3.03
N ILE A 375 -1.07 18.45 3.42
CA ILE A 375 -1.46 17.35 2.53
C ILE A 375 -2.97 17.17 2.55
N ALA A 376 -3.53 16.55 1.48
CA ALA A 376 -4.96 16.31 1.33
C ALA A 376 -5.60 15.76 2.61
N GLY A 377 -6.64 16.45 3.07
CA GLY A 377 -7.34 16.13 4.31
C GLY A 377 -8.68 15.45 4.08
N ILE A 378 -9.40 15.21 5.16
CA ILE A 378 -10.74 14.66 5.12
C ILE A 378 -11.77 15.78 4.94
N LYS A 379 -12.85 15.49 4.21
CA LYS A 379 -14.00 16.37 4.04
C LYS A 379 -14.99 16.12 5.18
N SER A 380 -15.53 17.18 5.76
CA SER A 380 -16.61 17.06 6.74
C SER A 380 -17.94 16.70 6.11
N GLU A 381 -18.92 16.33 6.93
CA GLU A 381 -20.33 16.37 6.56
C GLU A 381 -20.73 17.79 6.16
N ILE A 382 -21.85 17.91 5.46
CA ILE A 382 -22.33 19.16 4.91
C ILE A 382 -23.26 19.83 5.93
N ALA A 383 -22.96 21.08 6.27
CA ALA A 383 -23.84 21.91 7.04
C ALA A 383 -24.79 22.68 6.11
N THR A 384 -26.08 22.64 6.38
CA THR A 384 -27.09 23.46 5.70
C THR A 384 -27.40 24.69 6.52
N VAL A 385 -27.19 25.87 5.92
CA VAL A 385 -27.58 27.16 6.50
C VAL A 385 -28.88 27.58 5.81
N THR A 386 -29.95 27.58 6.54
CA THR A 386 -31.27 28.03 6.05
C THR A 386 -31.48 29.49 6.47
N VAL A 387 -31.60 30.36 5.46
CA VAL A 387 -31.85 31.80 5.64
C VAL A 387 -33.33 32.07 5.39
N SER A 388 -34.03 32.58 6.37
CA SER A 388 -35.46 32.91 6.32
C SER A 388 -35.70 34.43 6.40
#